data_d686e7b28988aecb40a67bd3be0b14bd
#
_entry.id   d686e7b28988aecb40a67bd3be0b14bd
#
_cell.length_a   1.000
_cell.length_b   1.000
_cell.length_c   1.000
_cell.angle_alpha   90.00
_cell.angle_beta   90.00
_cell.angle_gamma   90.00
#
_symmetry.space_group_name_H-M   'P 1'
#
loop_
_entity.id
_entity.type
_entity.pdbx_description
1 polymer ?
#
loop_
_entity_poly.entity_id
_entity_poly.type
_entity_poly.pdbx_seq_one_letter_code
_entity_poly.pdbx_strand_id
1 'polypeptide(L)'
;MSASYKTTNETYFPSVETLDIERTLKSTAALDIDILLLGETGTGKDTLAQRIHRLSRRRGHFVAVNCAAIPESLAESQLFGVNSGAYTGAVQSRAGFIETAHLGTLYLDEIDSMPLSMQAKLLRVLESRGVERLGSTRFIPVDMRVIASAQQSLHEMVEQGKFRRDLYFRLNVVNINLPALRNRRDRIVPLFLSMIQEDAEHYKWLAPNPCRELVQQLLCHPWLGNVRELRSTAKRFVLGLAPLSSSPSNATNQPTNLKERLQQIEKALIEESLRRHTYCVDEVAVELGMAKRTLYYRMKQLDIQ
;
A
#
# COMPACT_ATOMS: atom_id res chain seq x y z
N MET A 1 20.66 33.21 -24.37
CA MET A 1 21.54 32.08 -24.06
C MET A 1 20.74 31.11 -23.25
N SER A 2 20.19 30.12 -23.91
CA SER A 2 19.35 29.08 -23.31
C SER A 2 20.25 27.94 -22.82
N ALA A 3 20.35 27.78 -21.50
CA ALA A 3 21.02 26.65 -20.91
C ALA A 3 20.06 25.44 -20.95
N SER A 4 20.30 24.57 -21.91
CA SER A 4 19.68 23.23 -22.02
C SER A 4 20.15 22.38 -20.84
N TYR A 5 19.30 22.19 -19.85
CA TYR A 5 19.50 21.15 -18.83
C TYR A 5 19.30 19.79 -19.48
N LYS A 6 20.41 19.16 -19.85
CA LYS A 6 20.46 17.74 -20.14
C LYS A 6 20.03 16.98 -18.89
N THR A 7 18.90 16.30 -18.98
CA THR A 7 18.49 15.25 -18.05
C THR A 7 19.59 14.19 -18.04
N THR A 8 20.45 14.25 -17.04
CA THR A 8 21.34 13.14 -16.71
C THR A 8 20.44 11.98 -16.28
N ASN A 9 20.37 10.96 -17.11
CA ASN A 9 19.91 9.62 -16.73
C ASN A 9 20.89 9.10 -15.66
N GLU A 10 20.72 9.55 -14.42
CA GLU A 10 21.29 8.85 -13.28
C GLU A 10 20.66 7.47 -13.26
N THR A 11 21.46 6.47 -13.44
CA THR A 11 21.10 5.05 -13.39
C THR A 11 20.51 4.79 -12.01
N TYR A 12 19.18 4.87 -11.94
CA TYR A 12 18.41 4.63 -10.75
C TYR A 12 18.46 3.11 -10.46
N PHE A 13 19.19 2.73 -9.42
CA PHE A 13 19.16 1.36 -8.92
C PHE A 13 17.97 1.20 -7.97
N PRO A 14 16.93 0.46 -8.38
CA PRO A 14 15.79 0.21 -7.50
C PRO A 14 16.25 -0.62 -6.30
N SER A 15 15.62 -0.42 -5.13
CA SER A 15 15.86 -1.28 -3.95
C SER A 15 15.62 -2.76 -4.29
N VAL A 16 16.30 -3.67 -3.60
CA VAL A 16 16.18 -5.13 -3.80
C VAL A 16 14.70 -5.56 -3.78
N GLU A 17 13.92 -5.07 -2.81
CA GLU A 17 12.49 -5.35 -2.67
C GLU A 17 11.67 -4.90 -3.90
N THR A 18 12.03 -3.77 -4.49
CA THR A 18 11.36 -3.29 -5.72
C THR A 18 11.70 -4.16 -6.93
N LEU A 19 12.95 -4.64 -7.02
CA LEU A 19 13.37 -5.58 -8.07
C LEU A 19 12.63 -6.91 -7.96
N ASP A 20 12.40 -7.39 -6.74
CA ASP A 20 11.67 -8.64 -6.51
C ASP A 20 10.18 -8.50 -6.89
N ILE A 21 9.54 -7.38 -6.59
CA ILE A 21 8.17 -7.11 -7.05
C ILE A 21 8.09 -7.08 -8.58
N GLU A 22 8.99 -6.36 -9.26
CA GLU A 22 8.99 -6.28 -10.73
C GLU A 22 9.30 -7.64 -11.38
N ARG A 23 10.18 -8.42 -10.78
CA ARG A 23 10.50 -9.77 -11.24
C ARG A 23 9.31 -10.71 -11.10
N THR A 24 8.65 -10.69 -9.92
CA THR A 24 7.43 -11.46 -9.67
C THR A 24 6.29 -11.05 -10.60
N LEU A 25 6.12 -9.75 -10.86
CA LEU A 25 5.13 -9.27 -11.81
C LEU A 25 5.37 -9.80 -13.23
N LYS A 26 6.61 -9.72 -13.71
CA LYS A 26 6.95 -10.20 -15.07
C LYS A 26 6.71 -11.70 -15.22
N SER A 27 6.98 -12.49 -14.18
CA SER A 27 6.81 -13.95 -14.23
C SER A 27 5.36 -14.39 -14.04
N THR A 28 4.55 -13.65 -13.28
CA THR A 28 3.21 -14.11 -12.88
C THR A 28 2.07 -13.37 -13.56
N ALA A 29 2.29 -12.14 -14.08
CA ALA A 29 1.21 -11.33 -14.61
C ALA A 29 0.47 -11.98 -15.80
N ALA A 30 1.21 -12.68 -16.68
CA ALA A 30 0.64 -13.38 -17.83
C ALA A 30 -0.01 -14.74 -17.47
N LEU A 31 0.25 -15.25 -16.28
CA LEU A 31 -0.30 -16.53 -15.82
C LEU A 31 -1.69 -16.34 -15.21
N ASP A 32 -2.54 -17.34 -15.36
CA ASP A 32 -3.87 -17.35 -14.72
C ASP A 32 -3.77 -17.89 -13.28
N ILE A 33 -3.07 -17.11 -12.45
CA ILE A 33 -2.80 -17.45 -11.05
C ILE A 33 -3.36 -16.35 -10.16
N ASP A 34 -4.04 -16.76 -9.08
CA ASP A 34 -4.55 -15.83 -8.07
C ASP A 34 -3.38 -15.20 -7.28
N ILE A 35 -3.49 -13.92 -6.94
CA ILE A 35 -2.43 -13.15 -6.28
C ILE A 35 -2.96 -12.51 -5.01
N LEU A 36 -2.19 -12.62 -3.93
CA LEU A 36 -2.42 -11.94 -2.67
C LEU A 36 -1.43 -10.77 -2.51
N LEU A 37 -1.97 -9.54 -2.39
CA LEU A 37 -1.20 -8.33 -2.15
C LEU A 37 -1.24 -7.99 -0.65
N LEU A 38 -0.09 -7.95 -0.01
CA LEU A 38 0.04 -7.60 1.40
C LEU A 38 0.71 -6.24 1.56
N GLY A 39 0.28 -5.45 2.51
CA GLY A 39 0.92 -4.17 2.82
C GLY A 39 -0.01 -3.19 3.50
N GLU A 40 0.58 -2.19 4.13
CA GLU A 40 -0.14 -1.13 4.84
C GLU A 40 -1.08 -0.35 3.92
N THR A 41 -2.03 0.38 4.54
CA THR A 41 -2.89 1.31 3.81
C THR A 41 -2.06 2.34 3.05
N GLY A 42 -2.47 2.61 1.80
CA GLY A 42 -1.83 3.64 0.98
C GLY A 42 -0.48 3.24 0.36
N THR A 43 -0.05 1.98 0.42
CA THR A 43 1.20 1.49 -0.21
C THR A 43 1.12 1.34 -1.72
N GLY A 44 -0.09 1.43 -2.30
CA GLY A 44 -0.32 1.34 -3.75
C GLY A 44 -0.81 -0.03 -4.23
N LYS A 45 -1.46 -0.85 -3.37
CA LYS A 45 -2.04 -2.16 -3.72
C LYS A 45 -2.99 -2.07 -4.91
N ASP A 46 -3.89 -1.07 -4.94
CA ASP A 46 -4.86 -0.86 -6.02
C ASP A 46 -4.18 -0.60 -7.37
N THR A 47 -3.17 0.28 -7.37
CA THR A 47 -2.38 0.61 -8.57
C THR A 47 -1.66 -0.63 -9.09
N LEU A 48 -1.13 -1.46 -8.17
CA LEU A 48 -0.47 -2.71 -8.53
C LEU A 48 -1.46 -3.73 -9.08
N ALA A 49 -2.64 -3.89 -8.47
CA ALA A 49 -3.70 -4.78 -8.95
C ALA A 49 -4.16 -4.40 -10.37
N GLN A 50 -4.39 -3.11 -10.64
CA GLN A 50 -4.70 -2.63 -11.98
C GLN A 50 -3.58 -2.89 -12.99
N ARG A 51 -2.31 -2.73 -12.57
CA ARG A 51 -1.16 -3.04 -13.41
C ARG A 51 -1.07 -4.53 -13.74
N ILE A 52 -1.31 -5.41 -12.76
CA ILE A 52 -1.37 -6.86 -12.96
C ILE A 52 -2.46 -7.21 -13.97
N HIS A 53 -3.66 -6.64 -13.83
CA HIS A 53 -4.75 -6.85 -14.78
C HIS A 53 -4.35 -6.44 -16.21
N ARG A 54 -3.78 -5.25 -16.40
CA ARG A 54 -3.31 -4.78 -17.71
C ARG A 54 -2.26 -5.71 -18.34
N LEU A 55 -1.33 -6.21 -17.53
CA LEU A 55 -0.28 -7.12 -17.98
C LEU A 55 -0.79 -8.53 -18.26
N SER A 56 -1.90 -8.95 -17.64
CA SER A 56 -2.51 -10.27 -17.84
C SER A 56 -3.15 -10.45 -19.22
N ARG A 57 -3.42 -9.35 -19.93
CA ARG A 57 -4.11 -9.33 -21.24
C ARG A 57 -5.49 -9.99 -21.23
N ARG A 58 -6.12 -10.17 -20.06
CA ARG A 58 -7.49 -10.66 -19.97
C ARG A 58 -8.44 -9.63 -20.59
N ARG A 59 -9.45 -10.12 -21.34
CA ARG A 59 -10.34 -9.26 -22.14
C ARG A 59 -11.52 -8.69 -21.37
N GLY A 60 -11.88 -9.29 -20.23
CA GLY A 60 -12.98 -8.85 -19.37
C GLY A 60 -12.60 -7.66 -18.51
N HIS A 61 -13.54 -7.20 -17.70
CA HIS A 61 -13.37 -6.02 -16.85
C HIS A 61 -12.47 -6.25 -15.65
N PHE A 62 -11.82 -5.19 -15.20
CA PHE A 62 -11.23 -5.10 -13.85
C PHE A 62 -12.34 -4.67 -12.89
N VAL A 63 -12.86 -5.61 -12.10
CA VAL A 63 -13.93 -5.34 -11.13
C VAL A 63 -13.30 -5.25 -9.75
N ALA A 64 -13.23 -4.03 -9.21
CA ALA A 64 -12.70 -3.77 -7.88
C ALA A 64 -13.83 -3.71 -6.86
N VAL A 65 -13.66 -4.44 -5.77
CA VAL A 65 -14.62 -4.54 -4.66
C VAL A 65 -13.86 -4.29 -3.37
N ASN A 66 -14.21 -3.22 -2.64
CA ASN A 66 -13.69 -3.01 -1.30
C ASN A 66 -14.60 -3.73 -0.30
N CYS A 67 -14.06 -4.77 0.36
CA CYS A 67 -14.82 -5.63 1.27
C CYS A 67 -15.25 -4.88 2.55
N ALA A 68 -14.49 -3.87 2.99
CA ALA A 68 -14.84 -3.07 4.16
C ALA A 68 -15.92 -2.02 3.87
N ALA A 69 -16.07 -1.61 2.61
CA ALA A 69 -17.03 -0.56 2.24
C ALA A 69 -18.45 -1.08 2.01
N ILE A 70 -18.63 -2.40 1.86
CA ILE A 70 -19.95 -2.99 1.60
C ILE A 70 -20.62 -3.35 2.92
N PRO A 71 -21.81 -2.80 3.22
CA PRO A 71 -22.60 -3.23 4.37
C PRO A 71 -22.87 -4.74 4.32
N GLU A 72 -22.73 -5.43 5.45
CA GLU A 72 -22.88 -6.89 5.52
C GLU A 72 -24.24 -7.36 4.96
N SER A 73 -25.32 -6.63 5.19
CA SER A 73 -26.67 -6.92 4.67
C SER A 73 -26.76 -6.87 3.14
N LEU A 74 -25.86 -6.15 2.46
CA LEU A 74 -25.84 -6.01 1.00
C LEU A 74 -24.73 -6.82 0.34
N ALA A 75 -23.74 -7.28 1.12
CA ALA A 75 -22.54 -7.91 0.61
C ALA A 75 -22.87 -9.13 -0.26
N GLU A 76 -23.80 -9.96 0.19
CA GLU A 76 -24.19 -11.17 -0.54
C GLU A 76 -24.82 -10.85 -1.90
N SER A 77 -25.79 -9.93 -1.93
CA SER A 77 -26.48 -9.56 -3.17
C SER A 77 -25.56 -8.83 -4.16
N GLN A 78 -24.60 -8.02 -3.64
CA GLN A 78 -23.65 -7.31 -4.50
C GLN A 78 -22.57 -8.23 -5.08
N LEU A 79 -22.04 -9.17 -4.27
CA LEU A 79 -21.00 -10.08 -4.74
C LEU A 79 -21.55 -11.17 -5.66
N PHE A 80 -22.62 -11.86 -5.25
CA PHE A 80 -23.14 -13.04 -5.96
C PHE A 80 -24.29 -12.71 -6.92
N GLY A 81 -24.91 -11.54 -6.78
CA GLY A 81 -26.09 -11.17 -7.54
C GLY A 81 -27.41 -11.66 -6.92
N VAL A 82 -28.51 -11.20 -7.46
CA VAL A 82 -29.85 -11.47 -6.94
C VAL A 82 -30.83 -11.66 -8.08
N ASN A 83 -31.75 -12.59 -7.94
CA ASN A 83 -32.93 -12.72 -8.81
C ASN A 83 -34.13 -12.00 -8.20
N SER A 84 -35.01 -11.50 -9.06
CA SER A 84 -36.29 -10.93 -8.62
C SER A 84 -37.02 -11.89 -7.71
N GLY A 85 -37.56 -11.40 -6.58
CA GLY A 85 -38.28 -12.22 -5.59
C GLY A 85 -37.41 -12.99 -4.60
N ALA A 86 -36.08 -12.85 -4.63
CA ALA A 86 -35.18 -13.55 -3.69
C ALA A 86 -35.40 -13.14 -2.22
N TYR A 87 -35.83 -11.91 -1.96
CA TYR A 87 -36.20 -11.38 -0.65
C TYR A 87 -37.18 -10.20 -0.82
N THR A 88 -37.79 -9.77 0.28
CA THR A 88 -38.71 -8.61 0.29
C THR A 88 -37.94 -7.35 -0.10
N GLY A 89 -38.21 -6.81 -1.31
CA GLY A 89 -37.47 -5.67 -1.90
C GLY A 89 -36.59 -6.02 -3.11
N ALA A 90 -36.39 -7.29 -3.44
CA ALA A 90 -35.70 -7.71 -4.65
C ALA A 90 -36.65 -7.60 -5.88
N VAL A 91 -36.87 -6.38 -6.36
CA VAL A 91 -37.82 -6.10 -7.48
C VAL A 91 -37.25 -6.54 -8.83
N GLN A 92 -35.93 -6.45 -9.03
CA GLN A 92 -35.26 -6.76 -10.30
C GLN A 92 -34.10 -7.71 -10.10
N SER A 93 -33.89 -8.58 -11.09
CA SER A 93 -32.68 -9.43 -11.14
C SER A 93 -31.48 -8.59 -11.50
N ARG A 94 -30.37 -8.80 -10.75
CA ARG A 94 -29.11 -8.06 -10.93
C ARG A 94 -27.92 -9.02 -10.86
N ALA A 95 -26.99 -8.89 -11.81
CA ALA A 95 -25.71 -9.57 -11.77
C ALA A 95 -24.85 -9.06 -10.60
N GLY A 96 -24.10 -9.95 -9.97
CA GLY A 96 -23.12 -9.60 -8.95
C GLY A 96 -21.76 -9.21 -9.53
N PHE A 97 -20.87 -8.72 -8.67
CA PHE A 97 -19.50 -8.38 -9.05
C PHE A 97 -18.73 -9.58 -9.63
N ILE A 98 -18.94 -10.78 -9.07
CA ILE A 98 -18.30 -12.02 -9.54
C ILE A 98 -18.69 -12.32 -11.00
N GLU A 99 -19.97 -12.25 -11.32
CA GLU A 99 -20.45 -12.45 -12.68
C GLU A 99 -19.93 -11.37 -13.65
N THR A 100 -19.87 -10.12 -13.19
CA THR A 100 -19.35 -8.98 -13.96
C THR A 100 -17.85 -9.11 -14.26
N ALA A 101 -17.10 -9.82 -13.40
CA ALA A 101 -15.69 -10.07 -13.59
C ALA A 101 -15.36 -11.21 -14.59
N HIS A 102 -16.38 -11.78 -15.25
CA HIS A 102 -16.19 -12.84 -16.24
C HIS A 102 -15.20 -12.44 -17.33
N LEU A 103 -14.26 -13.34 -17.68
CA LEU A 103 -13.13 -13.15 -18.60
C LEU A 103 -12.16 -12.02 -18.18
N GLY A 104 -12.35 -11.44 -16.99
CA GLY A 104 -11.59 -10.33 -16.45
C GLY A 104 -10.85 -10.68 -15.15
N THR A 105 -10.81 -9.69 -14.27
CA THR A 105 -10.15 -9.81 -12.96
C THR A 105 -11.09 -9.27 -11.88
N LEU A 106 -11.32 -10.10 -10.85
CA LEU A 106 -11.95 -9.68 -9.61
C LEU A 106 -10.87 -9.24 -8.63
N TYR A 107 -10.90 -7.97 -8.23
CA TYR A 107 -10.01 -7.43 -7.21
C TYR A 107 -10.78 -7.25 -5.90
N LEU A 108 -10.41 -8.01 -4.87
CA LEU A 108 -10.99 -7.96 -3.54
C LEU A 108 -10.06 -7.16 -2.63
N ASP A 109 -10.36 -5.87 -2.46
CA ASP A 109 -9.61 -5.00 -1.56
C ASP A 109 -10.07 -5.18 -0.12
N GLU A 110 -9.12 -5.16 0.83
CA GLU A 110 -9.37 -5.37 2.26
C GLU A 110 -10.14 -6.68 2.56
N ILE A 111 -9.67 -7.80 1.97
CA ILE A 111 -10.30 -9.14 2.17
C ILE A 111 -10.31 -9.56 3.65
N ASP A 112 -9.37 -9.04 4.44
CA ASP A 112 -9.28 -9.20 5.89
C ASP A 112 -10.51 -8.64 6.64
N SER A 113 -11.28 -7.76 6.02
CA SER A 113 -12.53 -7.21 6.57
C SER A 113 -13.78 -8.04 6.21
N MET A 114 -13.63 -9.10 5.41
CA MET A 114 -14.79 -9.90 4.96
C MET A 114 -15.35 -10.79 6.08
N PRO A 115 -16.68 -10.78 6.34
CA PRO A 115 -17.30 -11.67 7.33
C PRO A 115 -17.10 -13.16 7.01
N LEU A 116 -16.96 -14.02 8.03
CA LEU A 116 -16.73 -15.46 7.87
C LEU A 116 -17.80 -16.16 7.02
N SER A 117 -19.06 -15.72 7.11
CA SER A 117 -20.17 -16.23 6.30
C SER A 117 -19.94 -16.02 4.81
N MET A 118 -19.40 -14.84 4.46
CA MET A 118 -19.09 -14.47 3.08
C MET A 118 -17.82 -15.17 2.57
N GLN A 119 -16.83 -15.38 3.45
CA GLN A 119 -15.61 -16.12 3.12
C GLN A 119 -15.95 -17.55 2.66
N ALA A 120 -16.90 -18.24 3.34
CA ALA A 120 -17.34 -19.58 2.95
C ALA A 120 -17.99 -19.63 1.56
N LYS A 121 -18.84 -18.62 1.23
CA LYS A 121 -19.47 -18.53 -0.08
C LYS A 121 -18.47 -18.17 -1.18
N LEU A 122 -17.54 -17.27 -0.89
CA LEU A 122 -16.46 -16.91 -1.80
C LEU A 122 -15.60 -18.13 -2.14
N LEU A 123 -15.21 -18.93 -1.15
CA LEU A 123 -14.43 -20.15 -1.37
C LEU A 123 -15.15 -21.09 -2.36
N ARG A 124 -16.46 -21.33 -2.16
CA ARG A 124 -17.25 -22.17 -3.07
C ARG A 124 -17.20 -21.66 -4.51
N VAL A 125 -17.30 -20.34 -4.73
CA VAL A 125 -17.19 -19.73 -6.07
C VAL A 125 -15.79 -19.93 -6.67
N LEU A 126 -14.73 -19.77 -5.87
CA LEU A 126 -13.35 -19.95 -6.34
C LEU A 126 -13.04 -21.39 -6.73
N GLU A 127 -13.65 -22.36 -6.04
CA GLU A 127 -13.48 -23.80 -6.31
C GLU A 127 -14.32 -24.26 -7.50
N SER A 128 -15.61 -23.88 -7.53
CA SER A 128 -16.53 -24.30 -8.59
C SER A 128 -16.37 -23.51 -9.89
N ARG A 129 -15.62 -22.40 -9.87
CA ARG A 129 -15.49 -21.49 -11.02
C ARG A 129 -16.84 -21.03 -11.57
N GLY A 130 -17.75 -20.71 -10.65
CA GLY A 130 -19.08 -20.22 -11.01
C GLY A 130 -19.86 -19.71 -9.83
N VAL A 131 -20.99 -19.08 -10.08
CA VAL A 131 -21.83 -18.44 -9.08
C VAL A 131 -23.31 -18.81 -9.28
N GLU A 132 -24.03 -18.89 -8.18
CA GLU A 132 -25.48 -18.95 -8.12
C GLU A 132 -25.99 -17.64 -7.51
N ARG A 133 -26.94 -16.96 -8.19
CA ARG A 133 -27.54 -15.74 -7.66
C ARG A 133 -28.48 -16.07 -6.50
N LEU A 134 -28.62 -15.13 -5.56
CA LEU A 134 -29.61 -15.28 -4.51
C LEU A 134 -31.01 -15.50 -5.09
N GLY A 135 -31.73 -16.46 -4.51
CA GLY A 135 -33.06 -16.87 -4.99
C GLY A 135 -33.03 -17.71 -6.26
N SER A 136 -31.87 -18.25 -6.66
CA SER A 136 -31.73 -19.13 -7.82
C SER A 136 -30.77 -20.29 -7.52
N THR A 137 -31.08 -21.44 -8.09
CA THR A 137 -30.20 -22.63 -8.11
C THR A 137 -29.46 -22.76 -9.45
N ARG A 138 -29.63 -21.79 -10.36
CA ARG A 138 -28.97 -21.80 -11.66
C ARG A 138 -27.50 -21.47 -11.49
N PHE A 139 -26.64 -22.44 -11.81
CA PHE A 139 -25.19 -22.24 -11.86
C PHE A 139 -24.79 -21.44 -13.10
N ILE A 140 -24.00 -20.39 -12.89
CA ILE A 140 -23.47 -19.50 -13.92
C ILE A 140 -21.94 -19.67 -13.89
N PRO A 141 -21.33 -20.29 -14.91
CA PRO A 141 -19.88 -20.46 -14.95
C PRO A 141 -19.18 -19.09 -15.14
N VAL A 142 -18.11 -18.85 -14.38
CA VAL A 142 -17.34 -17.60 -14.41
C VAL A 142 -15.85 -17.93 -14.51
N ASP A 143 -15.27 -17.53 -15.64
CA ASP A 143 -13.81 -17.53 -15.81
C ASP A 143 -13.27 -16.18 -15.34
N MET A 144 -12.62 -16.12 -14.19
CA MET A 144 -12.05 -14.91 -13.64
C MET A 144 -10.72 -15.19 -12.95
N ARG A 145 -9.81 -14.23 -13.03
CA ARG A 145 -8.63 -14.17 -12.19
C ARG A 145 -8.95 -13.41 -10.91
N VAL A 146 -8.42 -13.87 -9.77
CA VAL A 146 -8.62 -13.18 -8.50
C VAL A 146 -7.33 -12.52 -8.04
N ILE A 147 -7.45 -11.26 -7.63
CA ILE A 147 -6.42 -10.54 -6.89
C ILE A 147 -7.06 -10.14 -5.57
N ALA A 148 -6.49 -10.55 -4.46
CA ALA A 148 -6.94 -10.14 -3.13
C ALA A 148 -5.91 -9.21 -2.50
N SER A 149 -6.35 -8.25 -1.69
CA SER A 149 -5.44 -7.44 -0.89
C SER A 149 -5.81 -7.49 0.59
N ALA A 150 -4.80 -7.46 1.45
CA ALA A 150 -4.97 -7.38 2.89
C ALA A 150 -3.97 -6.40 3.52
N GLN A 151 -4.34 -5.84 4.66
CA GLN A 151 -3.47 -5.00 5.48
C GLN A 151 -2.83 -5.80 6.60
N GLN A 152 -3.60 -6.73 7.18
CA GLN A 152 -3.16 -7.62 8.24
C GLN A 152 -2.67 -8.96 7.70
N SER A 153 -1.87 -9.66 8.48
CA SER A 153 -1.47 -11.01 8.17
C SER A 153 -2.69 -11.94 8.20
N LEU A 154 -3.09 -12.45 7.02
CA LEU A 154 -4.19 -13.43 6.95
C LEU A 154 -3.87 -14.71 7.72
N HIS A 155 -2.58 -15.08 7.83
CA HIS A 155 -2.15 -16.23 8.64
C HIS A 155 -2.49 -16.01 10.13
N GLU A 156 -2.16 -14.85 10.68
CA GLU A 156 -2.49 -14.52 12.07
C GLU A 156 -4.01 -14.48 12.28
N MET A 157 -4.77 -13.98 11.32
CA MET A 157 -6.23 -14.00 11.38
C MET A 157 -6.83 -15.41 11.36
N VAL A 158 -6.18 -16.35 10.66
CA VAL A 158 -6.57 -17.78 10.69
C VAL A 158 -6.36 -18.35 12.10
N GLU A 159 -5.24 -18.08 12.74
CA GLU A 159 -4.95 -18.52 14.11
C GLU A 159 -5.94 -17.89 15.14
N GLN A 160 -6.41 -16.68 14.88
CA GLN A 160 -7.42 -16.00 15.69
C GLN A 160 -8.87 -16.44 15.37
N GLY A 161 -9.07 -17.31 14.39
CA GLY A 161 -10.41 -17.73 13.95
C GLY A 161 -11.21 -16.67 13.21
N LYS A 162 -10.57 -15.57 12.76
CA LYS A 162 -11.20 -14.46 12.03
C LYS A 162 -11.18 -14.65 10.51
N PHE A 163 -10.35 -15.55 10.03
CA PHE A 163 -10.26 -15.89 8.62
C PHE A 163 -10.25 -17.42 8.45
N ARG A 164 -10.92 -17.94 7.42
CA ARG A 164 -10.98 -19.36 7.17
C ARG A 164 -9.67 -19.88 6.61
N ARG A 165 -9.17 -20.95 7.16
CA ARG A 165 -7.93 -21.61 6.73
C ARG A 165 -7.98 -22.09 5.27
N ASP A 166 -9.13 -22.66 4.86
CA ASP A 166 -9.34 -23.16 3.50
C ASP A 166 -9.28 -22.01 2.46
N LEU A 167 -9.95 -20.91 2.71
CA LEU A 167 -9.89 -19.72 1.84
C LEU A 167 -8.48 -19.12 1.79
N TYR A 168 -7.79 -19.07 2.93
CA TYR A 168 -6.41 -18.59 2.98
C TYR A 168 -5.52 -19.39 2.02
N PHE A 169 -5.51 -20.74 2.10
CA PHE A 169 -4.69 -21.55 1.21
C PHE A 169 -5.11 -21.44 -0.26
N ARG A 170 -6.39 -21.19 -0.53
CA ARG A 170 -6.88 -21.00 -1.90
C ARG A 170 -6.40 -19.69 -2.52
N LEU A 171 -6.28 -18.61 -1.72
CA LEU A 171 -5.81 -17.28 -2.17
C LEU A 171 -4.28 -17.17 -2.12
N ASN A 172 -3.62 -17.90 -1.26
CA ASN A 172 -2.19 -17.78 -0.95
C ASN A 172 -1.30 -18.56 -1.94
N VAL A 173 -1.51 -18.36 -3.25
CA VAL A 173 -0.71 -19.01 -4.30
C VAL A 173 0.54 -18.19 -4.60
N VAL A 174 0.39 -16.90 -4.84
CA VAL A 174 1.49 -15.94 -5.03
C VAL A 174 1.27 -14.75 -4.13
N ASN A 175 2.25 -14.49 -3.27
CA ASN A 175 2.25 -13.33 -2.37
C ASN A 175 3.17 -12.24 -2.87
N ILE A 176 2.65 -11.01 -2.91
CA ILE A 176 3.45 -9.82 -3.17
C ILE A 176 3.30 -8.89 -1.97
N ASN A 177 4.39 -8.72 -1.24
CA ASN A 177 4.43 -7.79 -0.11
C ASN A 177 4.88 -6.41 -0.61
N LEU A 178 4.03 -5.40 -0.39
CA LEU A 178 4.33 -4.01 -0.70
C LEU A 178 4.89 -3.33 0.57
N PRO A 179 6.19 -3.06 0.62
CA PRO A 179 6.77 -2.43 1.78
C PRO A 179 6.26 -1.00 1.95
N ALA A 180 6.21 -0.56 3.21
CA ALA A 180 5.84 0.81 3.55
C ALA A 180 6.78 1.83 2.88
N LEU A 181 6.28 3.03 2.60
CA LEU A 181 7.04 4.07 1.88
C LEU A 181 8.32 4.49 2.65
N ARG A 182 8.27 4.50 3.98
CA ARG A 182 9.43 4.76 4.84
C ARG A 182 10.59 3.76 4.66
N ASN A 183 10.30 2.55 4.20
CA ASN A 183 11.29 1.52 3.89
C ASN A 183 11.80 1.62 2.44
N ARG A 184 11.21 2.50 1.62
CA ARG A 184 11.55 2.76 0.21
C ARG A 184 11.89 4.23 0.01
N ARG A 185 12.80 4.78 0.83
CA ARG A 185 13.15 6.21 0.82
C ARG A 185 13.64 6.71 -0.53
N ASP A 186 14.30 5.85 -1.28
CA ASP A 186 14.73 6.07 -2.67
C ASP A 186 13.57 6.42 -3.60
N ARG A 187 12.35 5.96 -3.31
CA ARG A 187 11.15 6.22 -4.12
C ARG A 187 10.42 7.49 -3.76
N ILE A 188 10.66 8.09 -2.58
CA ILE A 188 9.89 9.24 -2.09
C ILE A 188 10.01 10.41 -3.05
N VAL A 189 11.24 10.84 -3.35
CA VAL A 189 11.47 12.03 -4.19
C VAL A 189 11.03 11.81 -5.64
N PRO A 190 11.36 10.70 -6.32
CA PRO A 190 10.86 10.44 -7.67
C PRO A 190 9.34 10.40 -7.76
N LEU A 191 8.67 9.75 -6.80
CA LEU A 191 7.20 9.71 -6.75
C LEU A 191 6.61 11.10 -6.51
N PHE A 192 7.19 11.88 -5.60
CA PHE A 192 6.75 13.24 -5.32
C PHE A 192 6.82 14.12 -6.55
N LEU A 193 7.95 14.08 -7.27
CA LEU A 193 8.14 14.85 -8.51
C LEU A 193 7.16 14.43 -9.61
N SER A 194 6.94 13.12 -9.80
CA SER A 194 5.95 12.61 -10.75
C SER A 194 4.53 13.11 -10.42
N MET A 195 4.15 13.10 -9.14
CA MET A 195 2.84 13.59 -8.68
C MET A 195 2.68 15.08 -8.87
N ILE A 196 3.74 15.88 -8.61
CA ILE A 196 3.73 17.32 -8.89
C ILE A 196 3.52 17.57 -10.38
N GLN A 197 4.21 16.83 -11.24
CA GLN A 197 4.09 16.98 -12.69
C GLN A 197 2.67 16.68 -13.15
N GLU A 198 2.11 15.55 -12.71
CA GLU A 198 0.73 15.15 -13.04
C GLU A 198 -0.30 16.20 -12.59
N ASP A 199 -0.19 16.70 -11.35
CA ASP A 199 -1.12 17.69 -10.82
C ASP A 199 -0.95 19.06 -11.51
N ALA A 200 0.28 19.48 -11.79
CA ALA A 200 0.56 20.73 -12.51
C ALA A 200 0.01 20.69 -13.95
N GLU A 201 0.17 19.59 -14.67
CA GLU A 201 -0.42 19.36 -15.99
C GLU A 201 -1.95 19.42 -15.94
N HIS A 202 -2.56 18.77 -14.92
CA HIS A 202 -4.02 18.79 -14.74
C HIS A 202 -4.56 20.22 -14.56
N TYR A 203 -3.86 21.07 -13.78
CA TYR A 203 -4.24 22.47 -13.56
C TYR A 203 -3.71 23.42 -14.63
N LYS A 204 -2.94 22.95 -15.61
CA LYS A 204 -2.24 23.76 -16.63
C LYS A 204 -1.32 24.80 -16.00
N TRP A 205 -0.66 24.44 -14.93
CA TRP A 205 0.34 25.27 -14.23
C TRP A 205 1.75 24.77 -14.54
N LEU A 206 2.73 25.65 -14.27
CA LEU A 206 4.13 25.21 -14.24
C LEU A 206 4.36 24.39 -12.97
N ALA A 207 4.97 23.22 -13.14
CA ALA A 207 5.34 22.36 -12.01
C ALA A 207 6.35 23.10 -11.11
N PRO A 208 6.02 23.34 -9.83
CA PRO A 208 6.94 23.98 -8.92
C PRO A 208 8.09 23.04 -8.56
N ASN A 209 9.32 23.56 -8.47
CA ASN A 209 10.46 22.77 -8.03
C ASN A 209 10.57 22.79 -6.51
N PRO A 210 10.67 21.63 -5.84
CA PRO A 210 10.87 21.56 -4.40
C PRO A 210 12.26 22.09 -4.02
N CYS A 211 12.33 22.91 -2.97
CA CYS A 211 13.61 23.37 -2.43
C CYS A 211 14.33 22.21 -1.69
N ARG A 212 15.63 22.39 -1.44
CA ARG A 212 16.47 21.37 -0.82
C ARG A 212 15.99 21.00 0.60
N GLU A 213 15.49 21.98 1.33
CA GLU A 213 14.94 21.80 2.68
C GLU A 213 13.68 20.93 2.67
N LEU A 214 12.78 21.15 1.70
CA LEU A 214 11.58 20.33 1.53
C LEU A 214 11.96 18.88 1.19
N VAL A 215 12.92 18.69 0.29
CA VAL A 215 13.39 17.33 -0.06
C VAL A 215 13.93 16.61 1.18
N GLN A 216 14.69 17.26 2.05
CA GLN A 216 15.16 16.68 3.30
C GLN A 216 13.99 16.32 4.23
N GLN A 217 13.00 17.20 4.38
CA GLN A 217 11.81 16.94 5.17
C GLN A 217 11.01 15.73 4.65
N LEU A 218 10.85 15.62 3.32
CA LEU A 218 10.19 14.47 2.70
C LEU A 218 10.90 13.14 3.01
N LEU A 219 12.25 13.13 2.99
CA LEU A 219 13.04 11.93 3.27
C LEU A 219 13.02 11.52 4.74
N CYS A 220 12.86 12.49 5.66
CA CYS A 220 12.81 12.23 7.11
C CYS A 220 11.39 11.93 7.62
N HIS A 221 10.36 12.21 6.81
CA HIS A 221 8.96 12.05 7.25
C HIS A 221 8.59 10.55 7.38
N PRO A 222 7.82 10.15 8.41
CA PRO A 222 7.50 8.75 8.69
C PRO A 222 6.50 8.12 7.70
N TRP A 223 5.75 8.91 6.95
CA TRP A 223 4.79 8.49 5.93
C TRP A 223 3.82 7.40 6.41
N LEU A 224 3.10 7.65 7.52
CA LEU A 224 2.12 6.71 8.07
C LEU A 224 0.99 6.38 7.08
N GLY A 225 0.59 7.34 6.25
CA GLY A 225 -0.37 7.15 5.16
C GLY A 225 0.28 6.74 3.82
N ASN A 226 1.58 6.42 3.83
CA ASN A 226 2.33 5.93 2.67
C ASN A 226 2.18 6.83 1.42
N VAL A 227 2.00 6.22 0.25
CA VAL A 227 1.87 6.93 -1.04
C VAL A 227 0.62 7.80 -1.09
N ARG A 228 -0.45 7.43 -0.37
CA ARG A 228 -1.67 8.26 -0.28
C ARG A 228 -1.39 9.60 0.42
N GLU A 229 -0.61 9.59 1.49
CA GLU A 229 -0.17 10.80 2.19
C GLU A 229 0.78 11.62 1.33
N LEU A 230 1.75 10.97 0.66
CA LEU A 230 2.67 11.64 -0.27
C LEU A 230 1.91 12.35 -1.41
N ARG A 231 0.87 11.71 -1.97
CA ARG A 231 0.01 12.30 -3.01
C ARG A 231 -0.69 13.57 -2.50
N SER A 232 -1.25 13.52 -1.29
CA SER A 232 -1.88 14.70 -0.68
C SER A 232 -0.89 15.83 -0.41
N THR A 233 0.35 15.46 -0.04
CA THR A 233 1.46 16.41 0.17
C THR A 233 1.89 17.06 -1.14
N ALA A 234 2.03 16.31 -2.22
CA ALA A 234 2.34 16.81 -3.55
C ALA A 234 1.27 17.78 -4.05
N LYS A 235 0.00 17.41 -3.89
CA LYS A 235 -1.13 18.25 -4.28
C LYS A 235 -1.14 19.59 -3.50
N ARG A 236 -0.92 19.55 -2.17
CA ARG A 236 -0.78 20.79 -1.37
C ARG A 236 0.35 21.66 -1.87
N PHE A 237 1.50 21.07 -2.19
CA PHE A 237 2.66 21.79 -2.71
C PHE A 237 2.36 22.49 -4.04
N VAL A 238 1.70 21.81 -4.99
CA VAL A 238 1.30 22.42 -6.27
C VAL A 238 0.32 23.58 -6.06
N LEU A 239 -0.58 23.47 -5.09
CA LEU A 239 -1.53 24.53 -4.73
C LEU A 239 -0.90 25.70 -3.93
N GLY A 240 0.42 25.71 -3.69
CA GLY A 240 1.11 26.73 -2.90
C GLY A 240 0.80 26.68 -1.39
N LEU A 241 0.22 25.58 -0.91
CA LEU A 241 -0.07 25.35 0.50
C LEU A 241 1.13 24.67 1.18
N ALA A 242 1.20 24.75 2.53
CA ALA A 242 2.22 24.04 3.29
C ALA A 242 2.14 22.51 3.00
N PRO A 243 3.16 21.91 2.38
CA PRO A 243 3.09 20.53 1.93
C PRO A 243 3.01 19.54 3.09
N LEU A 244 3.83 19.71 4.12
CA LEU A 244 3.77 18.97 5.36
C LEU A 244 3.07 19.82 6.40
N SER A 245 1.93 19.34 6.92
CA SER A 245 1.35 19.92 8.12
C SER A 245 2.30 19.60 9.28
N SER A 246 2.87 20.62 9.89
CA SER A 246 3.41 20.47 11.22
C SER A 246 2.27 19.90 12.08
N SER A 247 2.40 18.62 12.50
CA SER A 247 1.46 18.03 13.44
C SER A 247 1.35 18.97 14.64
N PRO A 248 0.14 19.31 15.12
CA PRO A 248 -0.03 20.22 16.24
C PRO A 248 0.55 19.70 17.57
N SER A 249 1.17 18.50 17.57
CA SER A 249 1.71 17.87 18.76
C SER A 249 3.14 18.28 19.13
N ASN A 250 3.83 19.16 18.38
CA ASN A 250 5.14 19.69 18.77
C ASN A 250 5.39 21.15 18.36
N ALA A 251 4.37 22.01 18.50
CA ALA A 251 4.54 23.45 18.28
C ALA A 251 5.32 24.17 19.43
N THR A 252 5.88 23.42 20.37
CA THR A 252 6.56 24.03 21.54
C THR A 252 8.07 23.83 21.62
N ASN A 253 8.70 23.08 20.69
CA ASN A 253 10.17 22.94 20.70
C ASN A 253 10.77 22.90 19.29
N GLN A 254 10.57 23.93 18.47
CA GLN A 254 11.56 24.18 17.41
C GLN A 254 12.86 24.63 18.11
N PRO A 255 13.96 23.90 17.94
CA PRO A 255 15.23 24.31 18.54
C PRO A 255 15.61 25.69 17.99
N THR A 256 15.68 26.65 18.89
CA THR A 256 15.96 28.06 18.55
C THR A 256 17.43 28.30 18.22
N ASN A 257 18.31 27.33 18.53
CA ASN A 257 19.75 27.48 18.28
C ASN A 257 20.37 26.21 17.66
N LEU A 258 21.53 26.37 17.05
CA LEU A 258 22.27 25.30 16.37
C LEU A 258 22.57 24.10 17.30
N LYS A 259 22.86 24.38 18.58
CA LYS A 259 23.18 23.34 19.57
C LYS A 259 22.03 22.39 19.80
N GLU A 260 20.80 22.89 19.93
CA GLU A 260 19.59 22.07 20.12
C GLU A 260 19.27 21.25 18.88
N ARG A 261 19.46 21.82 17.68
CA ARG A 261 19.31 21.08 16.42
C ARG A 261 20.29 19.94 16.29
N LEU A 262 21.54 20.16 16.64
CA LEU A 262 22.56 19.12 16.63
C LEU A 262 22.26 18.01 17.64
N GLN A 263 21.80 18.35 18.84
CA GLN A 263 21.38 17.37 19.83
C GLN A 263 20.20 16.50 19.37
N GLN A 264 19.21 17.08 18.67
CA GLN A 264 18.09 16.33 18.12
C GLN A 264 18.53 15.37 17.01
N ILE A 265 19.43 15.81 16.12
CA ILE A 265 19.99 14.96 15.06
C ILE A 265 20.82 13.83 15.66
N GLU A 266 21.66 14.15 16.64
CA GLU A 266 22.49 13.16 17.35
C GLU A 266 21.61 12.11 18.05
N LYS A 267 20.56 12.54 18.74
CA LYS A 267 19.59 11.65 19.39
C LYS A 267 18.95 10.70 18.38
N ALA A 268 18.44 11.22 17.27
CA ALA A 268 17.80 10.42 16.23
C ALA A 268 18.75 9.38 15.61
N LEU A 269 20.03 9.73 15.38
CA LEU A 269 21.04 8.82 14.85
C LEU A 269 21.36 7.68 15.82
N ILE A 270 21.54 8.00 17.12
CA ILE A 270 21.82 7.00 18.16
C ILE A 270 20.62 6.05 18.33
N GLU A 271 19.39 6.57 18.42
CA GLU A 271 18.19 5.75 18.55
C GLU A 271 17.98 4.83 17.33
N GLU A 272 18.25 5.32 16.13
CA GLU A 272 18.12 4.53 14.90
C GLU A 272 19.18 3.41 14.85
N SER A 273 20.42 3.70 15.22
CA SER A 273 21.48 2.70 15.29
C SER A 273 21.21 1.64 16.37
N LEU A 274 20.71 2.04 17.55
CA LEU A 274 20.30 1.12 18.62
C LEU A 274 19.19 0.15 18.15
N ARG A 275 18.20 0.64 17.41
CA ARG A 275 17.15 -0.22 16.85
C ARG A 275 17.69 -1.21 15.82
N ARG A 276 18.63 -0.79 14.95
CA ARG A 276 19.25 -1.67 13.96
C ARG A 276 20.05 -2.80 14.58
N HIS A 277 20.76 -2.51 15.65
CA HIS A 277 21.64 -3.47 16.36
C HIS A 277 20.99 -4.10 17.60
N THR A 278 19.65 -4.15 17.64
CA THR A 278 18.90 -4.79 18.75
C THR A 278 19.39 -4.33 20.14
N TYR A 279 19.70 -3.03 20.28
CA TYR A 279 20.23 -2.40 21.50
C TYR A 279 21.63 -2.90 21.93
N CYS A 280 22.40 -3.49 21.02
CA CYS A 280 23.80 -3.87 21.30
C CYS A 280 24.73 -2.65 21.21
N VAL A 281 25.05 -2.07 22.34
CA VAL A 281 25.83 -0.81 22.43
C VAL A 281 27.25 -0.94 21.84
N ASP A 282 27.82 -2.14 21.81
CA ASP A 282 29.15 -2.37 21.23
C ASP A 282 29.14 -2.19 19.71
N GLU A 283 28.14 -2.74 19.03
CA GLU A 283 27.97 -2.63 17.59
C GLU A 283 27.60 -1.19 17.17
N VAL A 284 26.76 -0.52 17.96
CA VAL A 284 26.41 0.88 17.75
C VAL A 284 27.64 1.81 17.89
N ALA A 285 28.51 1.55 18.85
CA ALA A 285 29.73 2.31 19.02
C ALA A 285 30.67 2.18 17.82
N VAL A 286 30.75 0.99 17.22
CA VAL A 286 31.52 0.73 16.00
C VAL A 286 30.88 1.41 14.80
N GLU A 287 29.53 1.28 14.60
CA GLU A 287 28.82 1.92 13.50
C GLU A 287 28.98 3.44 13.52
N LEU A 288 28.82 4.06 14.69
CA LEU A 288 28.91 5.50 14.85
C LEU A 288 30.34 6.04 14.97
N GLY A 289 31.35 5.17 14.93
CA GLY A 289 32.76 5.55 14.98
C GLY A 289 33.19 6.23 16.30
N MET A 290 32.54 5.91 17.43
CA MET A 290 32.81 6.53 18.72
C MET A 290 33.13 5.51 19.82
N ALA A 291 33.91 5.93 20.82
CA ALA A 291 34.22 5.07 21.96
C ALA A 291 32.95 4.76 22.77
N LYS A 292 32.78 3.51 23.22
CA LYS A 292 31.64 3.04 24.01
C LYS A 292 31.34 3.95 25.22
N ARG A 293 32.35 4.44 25.91
CA ARG A 293 32.23 5.37 27.06
C ARG A 293 31.63 6.72 26.61
N THR A 294 31.99 7.19 25.44
CA THR A 294 31.45 8.43 24.84
C THR A 294 29.99 8.25 24.44
N LEU A 295 29.66 7.09 23.89
CA LEU A 295 28.28 6.76 23.51
C LEU A 295 27.36 6.73 24.73
N TYR A 296 27.74 6.05 25.81
CA TYR A 296 26.98 6.07 27.07
C TYR A 296 26.82 7.45 27.67
N TYR A 297 27.85 8.29 27.62
CA TYR A 297 27.76 9.67 28.08
C TYR A 297 26.77 10.48 27.26
N ARG A 298 26.79 10.31 25.94
CA ARG A 298 25.86 10.98 25.01
C ARG A 298 24.44 10.49 25.20
N MET A 299 24.22 9.17 25.31
CA MET A 299 22.88 8.60 25.57
C MET A 299 22.30 9.18 26.86
N LYS A 300 23.09 9.25 27.92
CA LYS A 300 22.66 9.86 29.19
C LYS A 300 22.35 11.36 29.06
N GLN A 301 23.13 12.11 28.27
CA GLN A 301 22.92 13.55 28.05
C GLN A 301 21.67 13.82 27.20
N LEU A 302 21.31 12.91 26.32
CA LEU A 302 20.18 13.01 25.39
C LEU A 302 18.91 12.28 25.90
N ASP A 303 18.96 11.76 27.12
CA ASP A 303 17.85 11.03 27.76
C ASP A 303 17.35 9.86 26.87
N ILE A 304 18.29 9.03 26.41
CA ILE A 304 18.05 7.79 25.65
C ILE A 304 18.21 6.62 26.62
N GLN A 305 17.15 5.82 26.78
CA GLN A 305 17.15 4.61 27.63
C GLN A 305 17.60 3.37 26.88
#